data_1998f5480c697eba69bf2ecc50b118d0
#
_entry.id   1998f5480c697eba69bf2ecc50b118d0
#
_cell.length_a   1.000
_cell.length_b   1.000
_cell.length_c   1.000
_cell.angle_alpha   90.00
_cell.angle_beta   90.00
_cell.angle_gamma   90.00
#
_symmetry.space_group_name_H-M   'P 1'
#
loop_
_entity.id
_entity.type
_entity.pdbx_description
1 polymer ?
#
loop_
_entity_poly.entity_id
_entity_poly.type
_entity_poly.pdbx_seq_one_letter_code
_entity_poly.pdbx_strand_id
1 'polypeptide(L)'
;PEGAEMPALPRTTAKMPEVFQSAGPIAAIRNDLRSISSRSVQEIDPEMIEDTGLKDRLGDLDDDVAELRDSIAKHGQQVPILLRPHPTLSGRYQVVYGRRRLAAIRALRTPVKALIRTLSDEEAVLAQGQENNLRKDPSFIEKALFAGDLEEAGYDARVVQDALNVNRSHTSHMRKVRE
;
A
#
# COMPACT_ATOMS: atom_id res chain seq x y z
N PRO A 1 -41.42 59.73 -14.34
CA PRO A 1 -40.61 59.89 -13.16
C PRO A 1 -39.96 58.56 -12.84
N GLU A 2 -38.70 58.66 -13.01
CA GLU A 2 -37.58 58.28 -12.21
C GLU A 2 -37.34 56.78 -12.04
N GLY A 3 -36.40 56.33 -12.91
CA GLY A 3 -35.72 55.09 -12.74
C GLY A 3 -34.74 55.13 -11.56
N ALA A 4 -34.82 54.16 -10.71
CA ALA A 4 -33.79 53.88 -9.72
C ALA A 4 -32.83 52.83 -10.22
N GLU A 5 -31.66 53.29 -10.65
CA GLU A 5 -30.50 52.48 -11.03
C GLU A 5 -29.90 51.81 -9.78
N MET A 6 -29.98 50.49 -9.74
CA MET A 6 -29.33 49.74 -8.67
C MET A 6 -27.83 49.68 -8.92
N PRO A 7 -26.97 49.98 -7.93
CA PRO A 7 -25.53 49.88 -8.09
C PRO A 7 -25.09 48.42 -8.16
N ALA A 8 -24.27 48.14 -9.19
CA ALA A 8 -23.63 46.84 -9.41
C ALA A 8 -22.68 46.49 -8.24
N LEU A 9 -22.88 45.33 -7.65
CA LEU A 9 -21.99 44.77 -6.64
C LEU A 9 -20.61 44.44 -7.26
N PRO A 10 -19.52 44.76 -6.57
CA PRO A 10 -18.19 44.45 -7.06
C PRO A 10 -17.97 42.91 -7.12
N ARG A 11 -17.59 42.43 -8.28
CA ARG A 11 -17.13 41.06 -8.44
C ARG A 11 -15.78 40.90 -7.75
N THR A 12 -15.81 40.41 -6.52
CA THR A 12 -14.60 39.98 -5.83
C THR A 12 -14.10 38.69 -6.50
N THR A 13 -13.10 38.82 -7.36
CA THR A 13 -12.29 37.67 -7.79
C THR A 13 -11.45 37.24 -6.60
N ALA A 14 -11.99 36.37 -5.78
CA ALA A 14 -11.23 35.71 -4.74
C ALA A 14 -10.20 34.80 -5.45
N LYS A 15 -8.96 35.26 -5.47
CA LYS A 15 -7.79 34.47 -5.87
C LYS A 15 -7.71 33.30 -4.90
N MET A 16 -8.04 32.09 -5.40
CA MET A 16 -7.87 30.86 -4.61
C MET A 16 -6.41 30.75 -4.17
N PRO A 17 -6.13 30.42 -2.90
CA PRO A 17 -4.75 30.29 -2.44
C PRO A 17 -4.08 29.12 -3.16
N GLU A 18 -2.93 29.39 -3.75
CA GLU A 18 -1.99 28.43 -4.33
C GLU A 18 -1.35 27.55 -3.22
N VAL A 19 -2.12 26.71 -2.55
CA VAL A 19 -1.61 25.82 -1.49
C VAL A 19 -1.64 24.35 -1.89
N PHE A 20 -1.83 24.03 -3.17
CA PHE A 20 -1.85 22.62 -3.66
C PHE A 20 -0.83 22.34 -4.76
N GLN A 21 0.40 22.82 -4.59
CA GLN A 21 1.52 22.38 -5.44
C GLN A 21 2.67 21.94 -4.56
N SER A 22 2.57 20.77 -3.96
CA SER A 22 3.62 19.79 -3.66
C SER A 22 3.11 18.67 -2.77
N ALA A 23 2.05 17.99 -3.18
CA ALA A 23 1.81 16.65 -2.66
C ALA A 23 2.87 15.77 -3.32
N GLY A 24 3.96 15.46 -2.61
CA GLY A 24 4.97 14.53 -3.09
C GLY A 24 4.35 13.17 -3.45
N PRO A 25 5.07 12.28 -4.16
CA PRO A 25 4.55 11.00 -4.62
C PRO A 25 3.83 10.18 -3.56
N ILE A 26 4.19 10.33 -2.29
CA ILE A 26 3.55 9.69 -1.14
C ILE A 26 2.12 10.19 -0.90
N ALA A 27 1.84 11.48 -1.08
CA ALA A 27 0.50 12.00 -0.91
C ALA A 27 -0.43 11.57 -2.05
N ALA A 28 0.09 11.43 -3.26
CA ALA A 28 -0.63 10.88 -4.39
C ALA A 28 -0.99 9.40 -4.15
N ILE A 29 -0.05 8.59 -3.65
CA ILE A 29 -0.28 7.18 -3.29
C ILE A 29 -1.31 7.07 -2.14
N ARG A 30 -1.22 7.92 -1.11
CA ARG A 30 -2.23 7.94 -0.01
C ARG A 30 -3.62 8.31 -0.47
N ASN A 31 -3.74 9.31 -1.34
CA ASN A 31 -5.03 9.69 -1.90
C ASN A 31 -5.57 8.61 -2.83
N ASP A 32 -4.70 7.96 -3.56
CA ASP A 32 -5.02 6.82 -4.39
C ASP A 32 -5.43 5.59 -3.58
N LEU A 33 -4.78 5.27 -2.47
CA LEU A 33 -5.19 4.20 -1.55
C LEU A 33 -6.58 4.48 -0.92
N ARG A 34 -6.93 5.74 -0.68
CA ARG A 34 -8.28 6.14 -0.26
C ARG A 34 -9.31 6.07 -1.38
N SER A 35 -8.92 6.36 -2.62
CA SER A 35 -9.80 6.24 -3.80
C SER A 35 -9.99 4.80 -4.27
N ILE A 36 -9.20 3.87 -3.75
CA ILE A 36 -9.26 2.42 -4.01
C ILE A 36 -10.58 1.81 -3.51
N SER A 37 -11.21 2.38 -2.50
CA SER A 37 -12.53 1.91 -2.03
C SER A 37 -13.64 2.02 -3.08
N SER A 38 -13.40 2.73 -4.18
CA SER A 38 -14.37 2.95 -5.26
C SER A 38 -14.02 2.26 -6.59
N ARG A 39 -12.88 1.56 -6.71
CA ARG A 39 -12.54 0.81 -7.93
C ARG A 39 -12.87 -0.66 -7.77
N SER A 40 -13.44 -1.26 -8.81
CA SER A 40 -13.98 -2.63 -8.79
C SER A 40 -12.97 -3.65 -8.26
N VAL A 41 -13.33 -4.32 -7.17
CA VAL A 41 -12.67 -5.53 -6.70
C VAL A 41 -12.93 -6.64 -7.71
N GLN A 42 -11.90 -7.35 -8.09
CA GLN A 42 -11.96 -8.48 -9.01
C GLN A 42 -11.70 -9.79 -8.26
N GLU A 43 -12.31 -10.87 -8.73
CA GLU A 43 -12.01 -12.21 -8.26
C GLU A 43 -10.96 -12.83 -9.17
N ILE A 44 -9.82 -13.19 -8.59
CA ILE A 44 -8.63 -13.70 -9.29
C ILE A 44 -8.36 -15.12 -8.78
N ASP A 45 -8.00 -16.02 -9.71
CA ASP A 45 -7.51 -17.33 -9.35
C ASP A 45 -6.18 -17.20 -8.60
N PRO A 46 -6.05 -17.75 -7.37
CA PRO A 46 -4.82 -17.70 -6.59
C PRO A 46 -3.58 -18.27 -7.32
N GLU A 47 -3.78 -19.20 -8.26
CA GLU A 47 -2.70 -19.79 -9.05
C GLU A 47 -2.10 -18.82 -10.08
N MET A 48 -2.84 -17.75 -10.43
CA MET A 48 -2.36 -16.68 -11.31
C MET A 48 -1.50 -15.64 -10.57
N ILE A 49 -1.38 -15.77 -9.25
CA ILE A 49 -0.70 -14.78 -8.42
C ILE A 49 0.65 -15.35 -7.96
N GLU A 50 1.72 -14.60 -8.19
CA GLU A 50 3.04 -14.92 -7.67
C GLU A 50 3.30 -14.18 -6.36
N ASP A 51 3.80 -14.93 -5.39
CA ASP A 51 4.23 -14.41 -4.10
C ASP A 51 5.74 -14.19 -4.11
N THR A 52 6.20 -13.44 -5.12
CA THR A 52 7.58 -13.00 -5.26
C THR A 52 7.69 -11.58 -4.74
N GLY A 53 8.51 -11.35 -3.74
CA GLY A 53 8.72 -10.01 -3.19
C GLY A 53 9.29 -10.06 -1.79
N LEU A 54 9.52 -8.88 -1.25
CA LEU A 54 10.06 -8.70 0.09
C LEU A 54 9.09 -9.29 1.13
N LYS A 55 9.61 -10.16 1.98
CA LYS A 55 8.84 -10.71 3.10
C LYS A 55 8.65 -9.60 4.13
N ASP A 56 7.41 -9.38 4.51
CA ASP A 56 7.03 -8.26 5.39
C ASP A 56 6.99 -8.62 6.88
N ARG A 57 7.27 -9.88 7.24
CA ARG A 57 7.29 -10.35 8.64
C ARG A 57 8.23 -11.51 8.88
N LEU A 58 8.89 -11.43 10.04
CA LEU A 58 9.50 -12.54 10.75
C LEU A 58 8.47 -13.12 11.71
N GLY A 59 8.19 -14.39 11.60
CA GLY A 59 7.37 -15.12 12.56
C GLY A 59 6.60 -16.26 11.92
N ASP A 60 6.20 -17.20 12.75
CA ASP A 60 5.42 -18.37 12.35
C ASP A 60 4.09 -17.91 11.72
N LEU A 61 4.09 -17.92 10.38
CA LEU A 61 2.92 -17.52 9.59
C LEU A 61 1.78 -18.54 9.71
N ASP A 62 2.08 -19.76 10.17
CA ASP A 62 1.16 -20.89 10.08
C ASP A 62 -0.06 -20.77 10.99
N ASP A 63 0.13 -20.40 12.27
CA ASP A 63 -1.00 -20.27 13.21
C ASP A 63 -1.90 -19.07 12.84
N ASP A 64 -1.29 -17.94 12.56
CA ASP A 64 -1.99 -16.72 12.12
C ASP A 64 -2.76 -16.93 10.80
N VAL A 65 -2.23 -17.75 9.88
CA VAL A 65 -2.87 -18.07 8.61
C VAL A 65 -4.04 -19.02 8.82
N ALA A 66 -3.94 -19.96 9.76
CA ALA A 66 -5.02 -20.91 10.08
C ALA A 66 -6.24 -20.19 10.64
N GLU A 67 -6.06 -19.30 11.63
CA GLU A 67 -7.17 -18.49 12.17
C GLU A 67 -7.82 -17.61 11.07
N LEU A 68 -6.99 -16.98 10.24
CA LEU A 68 -7.47 -16.15 9.15
C LEU A 68 -8.22 -16.96 8.10
N ARG A 69 -7.76 -18.18 7.78
CA ARG A 69 -8.43 -19.12 6.89
C ARG A 69 -9.82 -19.46 7.42
N ASP A 70 -9.92 -19.82 8.69
CA ASP A 70 -11.19 -20.22 9.31
C ASP A 70 -12.16 -19.03 9.38
N SER A 71 -11.66 -17.84 9.65
CA SER A 71 -12.45 -16.60 9.56
C SER A 71 -12.96 -16.31 8.16
N ILE A 72 -12.11 -16.47 7.14
CA ILE A 72 -12.49 -16.27 5.74
C ILE A 72 -13.48 -17.34 5.28
N ALA A 73 -13.30 -18.59 5.70
CA ALA A 73 -14.24 -19.68 5.39
C ALA A 73 -15.65 -19.38 5.93
N LYS A 74 -15.71 -18.79 7.12
CA LYS A 74 -16.99 -18.50 7.80
C LYS A 74 -17.67 -17.21 7.31
N HIS A 75 -16.89 -16.16 7.07
CA HIS A 75 -17.42 -14.81 6.83
C HIS A 75 -17.12 -14.28 5.42
N GLY A 76 -16.38 -15.03 4.62
CA GLY A 76 -15.85 -14.58 3.33
C GLY A 76 -14.69 -13.58 3.49
N GLN A 77 -14.02 -13.32 2.40
CA GLN A 77 -12.95 -12.30 2.38
C GLN A 77 -13.56 -10.90 2.43
N GLN A 78 -13.35 -10.18 3.52
CA GLN A 78 -13.88 -8.83 3.75
C GLN A 78 -12.99 -7.73 3.15
N VAL A 79 -11.67 -7.93 3.21
CA VAL A 79 -10.68 -6.94 2.75
C VAL A 79 -9.94 -7.51 1.55
N PRO A 80 -9.94 -6.84 0.39
CA PRO A 80 -9.20 -7.29 -0.77
C PRO A 80 -7.68 -7.21 -0.54
N ILE A 81 -6.93 -7.99 -1.31
CA ILE A 81 -5.48 -7.86 -1.42
C ILE A 81 -5.13 -6.88 -2.54
N LEU A 82 -3.90 -6.36 -2.55
CA LEU A 82 -3.42 -5.53 -3.65
C LEU A 82 -2.46 -6.35 -4.52
N LEU A 83 -2.78 -6.36 -5.81
CA LEU A 83 -2.00 -6.98 -6.86
C LEU A 83 -1.50 -5.94 -7.85
N ARG A 84 -0.40 -6.26 -8.52
CA ARG A 84 0.02 -5.59 -9.76
C ARG A 84 0.19 -6.60 -10.88
N PRO A 85 0.07 -6.21 -12.17
CA PRO A 85 0.48 -7.07 -13.27
C PRO A 85 1.94 -7.50 -13.08
N HIS A 86 2.23 -8.78 -13.34
CA HIS A 86 3.60 -9.26 -13.22
C HIS A 86 4.50 -8.58 -14.27
N PRO A 87 5.68 -8.06 -13.89
CA PRO A 87 6.50 -7.24 -14.79
C PRO A 87 7.01 -8.00 -16.02
N THR A 88 7.17 -9.32 -15.93
CA THR A 88 7.73 -10.16 -17.00
C THR A 88 6.80 -11.27 -17.49
N LEU A 89 5.81 -11.70 -16.70
CA LEU A 89 4.92 -12.80 -17.02
C LEU A 89 3.54 -12.27 -17.41
N SER A 90 3.23 -12.29 -18.70
CA SER A 90 1.93 -11.86 -19.20
C SER A 90 0.79 -12.69 -18.63
N GLY A 91 -0.30 -12.04 -18.21
CA GLY A 91 -1.48 -12.69 -17.65
C GLY A 91 -1.32 -13.16 -16.20
N ARG A 92 -0.19 -12.89 -15.56
CA ARG A 92 0.04 -13.17 -14.14
C ARG A 92 0.09 -11.89 -13.32
N TYR A 93 -0.04 -12.06 -12.02
CA TYR A 93 -0.04 -10.97 -11.05
C TYR A 93 1.02 -11.21 -9.99
N GLN A 94 1.50 -10.13 -9.40
CA GLN A 94 2.38 -10.16 -8.24
C GLN A 94 1.67 -9.51 -7.05
N VAL A 95 1.74 -10.17 -5.88
CA VAL A 95 1.17 -9.61 -4.66
C VAL A 95 2.02 -8.43 -4.17
N VAL A 96 1.36 -7.30 -3.92
CA VAL A 96 1.97 -6.11 -3.32
C VAL A 96 1.80 -6.18 -1.80
N TYR A 97 0.56 -6.36 -1.33
CA TYR A 97 0.30 -6.65 0.09
C TYR A 97 -0.90 -7.59 0.28
N GLY A 98 -0.97 -8.20 1.46
CA GLY A 98 -2.02 -9.16 1.83
C GLY A 98 -1.60 -10.63 1.64
N ARG A 99 -0.31 -10.96 1.73
CA ARG A 99 0.26 -12.31 1.57
C ARG A 99 -0.39 -13.34 2.49
N ARG A 100 -0.61 -13.02 3.78
CA ARG A 100 -1.28 -13.92 4.72
C ARG A 100 -2.70 -14.26 4.26
N ARG A 101 -3.42 -13.29 3.73
CA ARG A 101 -4.76 -13.48 3.18
C ARG A 101 -4.74 -14.33 1.92
N LEU A 102 -3.74 -14.12 1.06
CA LEU A 102 -3.52 -14.95 -0.12
C LEU A 102 -3.23 -16.40 0.28
N ALA A 103 -2.36 -16.64 1.27
CA ALA A 103 -2.03 -17.98 1.78
C ALA A 103 -3.27 -18.68 2.35
N ALA A 104 -4.07 -17.99 3.15
CA ALA A 104 -5.32 -18.52 3.70
C ALA A 104 -6.32 -18.91 2.60
N ILE A 105 -6.46 -18.09 1.57
CA ILE A 105 -7.39 -18.33 0.46
C ILE A 105 -6.88 -19.45 -0.46
N ARG A 106 -5.59 -19.57 -0.68
CA ARG A 106 -4.99 -20.73 -1.37
C ARG A 106 -5.34 -22.04 -0.67
N ALA A 107 -5.25 -22.09 0.66
CA ALA A 107 -5.65 -23.26 1.43
C ALA A 107 -7.16 -23.59 1.30
N LEU A 108 -8.00 -22.58 1.08
CA LEU A 108 -9.44 -22.75 0.83
C LEU A 108 -9.76 -23.12 -0.63
N ARG A 109 -8.81 -22.98 -1.55
CA ARG A 109 -9.01 -23.20 -3.00
C ARG A 109 -10.16 -22.39 -3.60
N THR A 110 -10.30 -21.14 -3.16
CA THR A 110 -11.34 -20.22 -3.64
C THR A 110 -10.71 -19.03 -4.36
N PRO A 111 -11.44 -18.33 -5.24
CA PRO A 111 -10.95 -17.08 -5.83
C PRO A 111 -10.64 -16.04 -4.77
N VAL A 112 -9.60 -15.24 -5.00
CA VAL A 112 -9.20 -14.15 -4.11
C VAL A 112 -9.78 -12.83 -4.61
N LYS A 113 -10.40 -12.07 -3.71
CA LYS A 113 -10.82 -10.69 -3.98
C LYS A 113 -9.59 -9.78 -3.96
N ALA A 114 -9.32 -9.14 -5.06
CA ALA A 114 -8.13 -8.32 -5.26
C ALA A 114 -8.44 -7.00 -5.94
N LEU A 115 -7.62 -6.00 -5.63
CA LEU A 115 -7.51 -4.76 -6.38
C LEU A 115 -6.26 -4.86 -7.26
N ILE A 116 -6.40 -4.56 -8.54
CA ILE A 116 -5.27 -4.60 -9.48
C ILE A 116 -4.85 -3.18 -9.80
N ARG A 117 -3.55 -2.88 -9.62
CA ARG A 117 -2.95 -1.59 -9.98
C ARG A 117 -1.64 -1.78 -10.72
N THR A 118 -1.44 -0.97 -11.73
CA THR A 118 -0.14 -0.86 -12.39
C THR A 118 0.75 0.00 -11.49
N LEU A 119 1.76 -0.61 -10.90
CA LEU A 119 2.71 0.02 -9.97
C LEU A 119 4.12 -0.30 -10.41
N SER A 120 5.01 0.69 -10.33
CA SER A 120 6.45 0.44 -10.42
C SER A 120 6.95 -0.33 -9.19
N ASP A 121 8.20 -0.78 -9.20
CA ASP A 121 8.78 -1.49 -8.05
C ASP A 121 8.83 -0.60 -6.81
N GLU A 122 9.22 0.65 -6.96
CA GLU A 122 9.25 1.63 -5.87
C GLU A 122 7.85 1.91 -5.31
N GLU A 123 6.86 2.12 -6.18
CA GLU A 123 5.47 2.33 -5.77
C GLU A 123 4.89 1.12 -5.03
N ALA A 124 5.23 -0.09 -5.46
CA ALA A 124 4.80 -1.32 -4.79
C ALA A 124 5.41 -1.45 -3.38
N VAL A 125 6.70 -1.13 -3.23
CA VAL A 125 7.39 -1.11 -1.92
C VAL A 125 6.78 -0.04 -1.01
N LEU A 126 6.54 1.16 -1.52
CA LEU A 126 5.90 2.23 -0.76
C LEU A 126 4.49 1.84 -0.30
N ALA A 127 3.70 1.23 -1.17
CA ALA A 127 2.35 0.75 -0.85
C ALA A 127 2.38 -0.34 0.23
N GLN A 128 3.33 -1.28 0.14
CA GLN A 128 3.54 -2.33 1.14
C GLN A 128 3.95 -1.75 2.49
N GLY A 129 4.93 -0.85 2.50
CA GLY A 129 5.40 -0.20 3.73
C GLY A 129 4.31 0.62 4.41
N GLN A 130 3.50 1.34 3.65
CA GLN A 130 2.37 2.10 4.20
C GLN A 130 1.28 1.20 4.79
N GLU A 131 0.95 0.09 4.14
CA GLU A 131 -0.01 -0.89 4.69
C GLU A 131 0.51 -1.46 6.01
N ASN A 132 1.78 -1.81 6.08
CA ASN A 132 2.41 -2.32 7.28
C ASN A 132 2.42 -1.29 8.43
N ASN A 133 2.66 -0.01 8.13
CA ASN A 133 2.63 1.06 9.13
C ASN A 133 1.20 1.41 9.61
N LEU A 134 0.16 1.08 8.86
CA LEU A 134 -1.25 1.26 9.28
C LEU A 134 -1.73 0.17 10.24
N ARG A 135 -1.02 -0.95 10.32
CA ARG A 135 -1.26 -1.99 11.33
C ARG A 135 -0.64 -1.54 12.67
N LYS A 136 -0.97 -2.25 13.78
CA LYS A 136 -0.31 -2.04 15.06
C LYS A 136 1.19 -1.92 14.84
N ASP A 137 1.78 -0.82 15.29
CA ASP A 137 3.18 -0.42 15.07
C ASP A 137 4.13 -1.62 14.97
N PRO A 138 4.75 -1.87 13.80
CA PRO A 138 5.76 -2.91 13.71
C PRO A 138 6.87 -2.61 14.70
N SER A 139 7.38 -3.64 15.37
CA SER A 139 8.48 -3.49 16.30
C SER A 139 9.70 -2.86 15.60
N PHE A 140 10.60 -2.27 16.38
CA PHE A 140 11.84 -1.70 15.83
C PHE A 140 12.65 -2.75 15.05
N ILE A 141 12.64 -4.01 15.51
CA ILE A 141 13.34 -5.13 14.87
C ILE A 141 12.70 -5.43 13.50
N GLU A 142 11.37 -5.53 13.42
CA GLU A 142 10.68 -5.75 12.15
C GLU A 142 10.97 -4.63 11.13
N LYS A 143 10.96 -3.38 11.58
CA LYS A 143 11.34 -2.23 10.75
C LYS A 143 12.80 -2.31 10.29
N ALA A 144 13.72 -2.73 11.16
CA ALA A 144 15.14 -2.84 10.83
C ALA A 144 15.40 -3.94 9.80
N LEU A 145 14.72 -5.06 9.91
CA LEU A 145 14.83 -6.17 8.96
C LEU A 145 14.25 -5.79 7.60
N PHE A 146 13.07 -5.21 7.58
CA PHE A 146 12.46 -4.73 6.33
C PHE A 146 13.31 -3.64 5.65
N ALA A 147 13.92 -2.74 6.43
CA ALA A 147 14.88 -1.76 5.91
C ALA A 147 16.06 -2.44 5.22
N GLY A 148 16.60 -3.48 5.86
CA GLY A 148 17.72 -4.22 5.31
C GLY A 148 17.36 -4.98 4.04
N ASP A 149 16.20 -5.62 3.97
CA ASP A 149 15.72 -6.31 2.78
C ASP A 149 15.55 -5.36 1.59
N LEU A 150 15.08 -4.14 1.86
CA LEU A 150 14.99 -3.07 0.85
C LEU A 150 16.37 -2.63 0.35
N GLU A 151 17.32 -2.45 1.26
CA GLU A 151 18.70 -2.06 0.92
C GLU A 151 19.40 -3.16 0.11
N GLU A 152 19.24 -4.44 0.47
CA GLU A 152 19.76 -5.57 -0.28
C GLU A 152 19.13 -5.72 -1.67
N ALA A 153 17.85 -5.36 -1.79
CA ALA A 153 17.16 -5.29 -3.08
C ALA A 153 17.60 -4.09 -3.94
N GLY A 154 18.49 -3.21 -3.42
CA GLY A 154 19.07 -2.08 -4.14
C GLY A 154 18.22 -0.82 -4.12
N TYR A 155 17.24 -0.72 -3.23
CA TYR A 155 16.43 0.50 -3.10
C TYR A 155 17.22 1.64 -2.44
N ASP A 156 16.95 2.85 -2.93
CA ASP A 156 17.55 4.07 -2.43
C ASP A 156 17.19 4.34 -0.96
N ALA A 157 18.11 4.90 -0.19
CA ALA A 157 17.88 5.24 1.22
C ALA A 157 16.62 6.10 1.44
N ARG A 158 16.27 6.92 0.45
CA ARG A 158 15.05 7.72 0.48
C ARG A 158 13.78 6.86 0.39
N VAL A 159 13.77 5.89 -0.52
CA VAL A 159 12.65 4.94 -0.67
C VAL A 159 12.46 4.13 0.61
N VAL A 160 13.56 3.69 1.24
CA VAL A 160 13.55 2.97 2.52
C VAL A 160 12.94 3.83 3.64
N GLN A 161 13.37 5.10 3.75
CA GLN A 161 12.83 6.03 4.75
C GLN A 161 11.34 6.31 4.56
N ASP A 162 10.91 6.51 3.32
CA ASP A 162 9.54 6.79 2.96
C ASP A 162 8.63 5.56 3.19
N ALA A 163 9.09 4.36 2.84
CA ALA A 163 8.36 3.11 3.07
C ALA A 163 8.14 2.81 4.56
N LEU A 164 9.15 3.08 5.39
CA LEU A 164 9.09 2.85 6.83
C LEU A 164 8.52 4.03 7.62
N ASN A 165 8.29 5.15 6.97
CA ASN A 165 7.90 6.42 7.60
C ASN A 165 8.85 6.82 8.73
N VAL A 166 10.16 6.74 8.48
CA VAL A 166 11.23 7.06 9.45
C VAL A 166 12.19 8.10 8.87
N ASN A 167 12.90 8.80 9.75
CA ASN A 167 13.93 9.73 9.35
C ASN A 167 15.31 9.04 9.20
N ARG A 168 16.28 9.77 8.63
CA ARG A 168 17.64 9.28 8.39
C ARG A 168 18.36 8.78 9.65
N SER A 169 18.13 9.40 10.79
CA SER A 169 18.73 8.98 12.06
C SER A 169 18.22 7.61 12.49
N HIS A 170 16.94 7.35 12.36
CA HIS A 170 16.34 6.06 12.66
C HIS A 170 16.85 4.95 11.73
N THR A 171 16.97 5.22 10.43
CA THR A 171 17.54 4.26 9.48
C THR A 171 18.99 3.89 9.82
N SER A 172 19.78 4.88 10.25
CA SER A 172 21.16 4.63 10.70
C SER A 172 21.23 3.76 11.97
N HIS A 173 20.29 3.91 12.91
CA HIS A 173 20.22 3.04 14.08
C HIS A 173 19.76 1.61 13.73
N MET A 174 18.86 1.48 12.77
CA MET A 174 18.36 0.17 12.30
C MET A 174 19.48 -0.67 11.67
N ARG A 175 20.41 -0.05 10.92
CA ARG A 175 21.58 -0.74 10.36
C ARG A 175 22.46 -1.38 11.43
N LYS A 176 22.69 -0.68 12.56
CA LYS A 176 23.53 -1.18 13.67
C LYS A 176 22.97 -2.38 14.41
N VAL A 177 21.67 -2.63 14.32
CA VAL A 177 21.02 -3.76 14.99
C VAL A 177 21.16 -5.04 14.13
N ARG A 178 21.51 -4.90 12.87
CA ARG A 178 21.68 -5.98 11.93
C ARG A 178 23.13 -6.50 11.83
N GLU A 179 24.10 -5.71 12.29
CA GLU A 179 25.50 -6.11 12.45
C GLU A 179 25.70 -6.97 13.71
#